data_3f372a74125194cc113231e13f086d6b
#
_entry.id   3f372a74125194cc113231e13f086d6b
#
_cell.length_a   1.000
_cell.length_b   1.000
_cell.length_c   1.000
_cell.angle_alpha   90.00
_cell.angle_beta   90.00
_cell.angle_gamma   90.00
#
_symmetry.space_group_name_H-M   'P 1'
#
loop_
_entity.id
_entity.type
_entity.pdbx_description
1 polymer ?
#
loop_
_entity_poly.entity_id
_entity_poly.type
_entity_poly.pdbx_seq_one_letter_code
_entity_poly.pdbx_strand_id
1 'polypeptide(L)'
;MTTAGVLADHQIRDMIAQGRIAADAPITDGQIQPASLDLRLGSTAYRVRASFLAGRTRTVKERLADFQMHAVELEGGAVLEKGCVYVVPLMERLCLPQGMTAAASAKSSIGRLDLLTRIITDQGVEFDRIPEGYDGPLYVEICPRSFSVVAQPGQMLNQIIFRQGKTLMSDDDLRALHAKTPIVSGDPVISDGLGFSVDLRPATGNLVGYRAKPHTGVVDLSKLNHYDPVDFWEPVHTIDGWIILDPGALYILVSREAIIIPPMHAAEMAPYLAMVGEFRVHYAGFFDPGFGYAEAG
;
A
#
# COMPACT_ATOMS: atom_id res chain seq x y z
N MET A 1 5.24 6.16 -30.08
CA MET A 1 5.79 6.99 -28.99
C MET A 1 5.05 6.56 -27.73
N THR A 2 5.74 5.94 -26.80
CA THR A 2 5.18 5.55 -25.52
C THR A 2 4.94 6.82 -24.71
N THR A 3 3.69 7.06 -24.36
CA THR A 3 3.28 8.24 -23.58
C THR A 3 3.81 8.10 -22.16
N ALA A 4 4.47 9.13 -21.64
CA ALA A 4 4.89 9.15 -20.24
C ALA A 4 3.65 9.10 -19.33
N GLY A 5 3.70 8.31 -18.25
CA GLY A 5 2.56 8.17 -17.35
C GLY A 5 2.61 6.88 -16.53
N VAL A 6 1.56 6.68 -15.71
CA VAL A 6 1.25 5.41 -15.08
C VAL A 6 0.51 4.54 -16.09
N LEU A 7 0.83 3.24 -16.14
CA LEU A 7 0.18 2.31 -17.05
C LEU A 7 -1.27 2.05 -16.62
N ALA A 8 -2.18 2.09 -17.60
CA ALA A 8 -3.56 1.67 -17.41
C ALA A 8 -3.70 0.13 -17.53
N ASP A 9 -4.85 -0.39 -17.14
CA ASP A 9 -5.19 -1.83 -17.12
C ASP A 9 -4.86 -2.56 -18.43
N HIS A 10 -5.24 -1.99 -19.60
CA HIS A 10 -4.96 -2.60 -20.91
C HIS A 10 -3.46 -2.71 -21.19
N GLN A 11 -2.65 -1.73 -20.76
CA GLN A 11 -1.19 -1.77 -20.90
C GLN A 11 -0.57 -2.81 -19.96
N ILE A 12 -1.13 -3.00 -18.75
CA ILE A 12 -0.73 -4.07 -17.82
C ILE A 12 -1.04 -5.43 -18.45
N ARG A 13 -2.21 -5.60 -19.09
CA ARG A 13 -2.56 -6.80 -19.84
C ARG A 13 -1.58 -7.08 -20.98
N ASP A 14 -1.16 -6.05 -21.71
CA ASP A 14 -0.14 -6.17 -22.75
C ASP A 14 1.22 -6.63 -22.19
N MET A 15 1.62 -6.13 -21.01
CA MET A 15 2.84 -6.58 -20.34
C MET A 15 2.76 -8.05 -19.92
N ILE A 16 1.61 -8.51 -19.44
CA ILE A 16 1.36 -9.92 -19.11
C ILE A 16 1.45 -10.78 -20.38
N ALA A 17 0.77 -10.38 -21.45
CA ALA A 17 0.78 -11.09 -22.73
C ALA A 17 2.19 -11.20 -23.35
N GLN A 18 3.05 -10.19 -23.12
CA GLN A 18 4.44 -10.17 -23.56
C GLN A 18 5.40 -10.89 -22.61
N GLY A 19 4.91 -11.48 -21.51
CA GLY A 19 5.74 -12.14 -20.50
C GLY A 19 6.63 -11.20 -19.68
N ARG A 20 6.34 -9.89 -19.68
CA ARG A 20 7.02 -8.88 -18.85
C ARG A 20 6.60 -8.97 -17.40
N ILE A 21 5.38 -9.44 -17.17
CA ILE A 21 4.83 -9.84 -15.88
C ILE A 21 4.47 -11.31 -16.02
N ALA A 22 5.09 -12.16 -15.22
CA ALA A 22 4.82 -13.59 -15.17
C ALA A 22 4.49 -14.00 -13.73
N ALA A 23 3.88 -15.15 -13.56
CA ALA A 23 3.54 -15.67 -12.23
C ALA A 23 3.52 -17.19 -12.20
N ASP A 24 3.69 -17.78 -11.03
CA ASP A 24 3.65 -19.24 -10.79
C ASP A 24 2.27 -19.84 -11.05
N ALA A 25 1.22 -19.02 -11.00
CA ALA A 25 -0.16 -19.39 -11.35
C ALA A 25 -0.76 -18.31 -12.28
N PRO A 26 -1.73 -18.65 -13.14
CA PRO A 26 -2.33 -17.68 -14.06
C PRO A 26 -2.78 -16.40 -13.36
N ILE A 27 -2.45 -15.24 -13.94
CA ILE A 27 -2.93 -13.95 -13.47
C ILE A 27 -4.41 -13.81 -13.84
N THR A 28 -5.23 -13.49 -12.86
CA THR A 28 -6.68 -13.37 -13.04
C THR A 28 -7.11 -11.94 -13.32
N ASP A 29 -8.25 -11.75 -13.95
CA ASP A 29 -8.82 -10.42 -14.19
C ASP A 29 -9.04 -9.61 -12.89
N GLY A 30 -9.37 -10.30 -11.79
CA GLY A 30 -9.56 -9.66 -10.47
C GLY A 30 -8.30 -9.06 -9.85
N GLN A 31 -7.10 -9.41 -10.36
CA GLN A 31 -5.84 -8.78 -9.92
C GLN A 31 -5.55 -7.46 -10.63
N ILE A 32 -6.14 -7.25 -11.84
CA ILE A 32 -5.84 -6.09 -12.68
C ILE A 32 -6.82 -4.98 -12.32
N GLN A 33 -6.29 -3.93 -11.71
CA GLN A 33 -7.02 -2.74 -11.33
C GLN A 33 -6.86 -1.65 -12.41
N PRO A 34 -7.60 -0.54 -12.39
CA PRO A 34 -7.55 0.49 -13.43
C PRO A 34 -6.14 1.02 -13.75
N ALA A 35 -5.24 1.07 -12.75
CA ALA A 35 -3.87 1.54 -12.92
C ALA A 35 -2.84 0.76 -12.09
N SER A 36 -3.22 -0.42 -11.56
CA SER A 36 -2.32 -1.24 -10.75
C SER A 36 -2.57 -2.74 -10.94
N LEU A 37 -1.65 -3.55 -10.46
CA LEU A 37 -1.76 -5.00 -10.37
C LEU A 37 -1.65 -5.44 -8.92
N ASP A 38 -2.58 -6.24 -8.44
CA ASP A 38 -2.52 -6.87 -7.13
C ASP A 38 -1.54 -8.05 -7.15
N LEU A 39 -0.68 -8.15 -6.13
CA LEU A 39 0.36 -9.16 -6.00
C LEU A 39 -0.05 -10.23 -4.98
N ARG A 40 0.17 -11.51 -5.32
CA ARG A 40 -0.26 -12.66 -4.53
C ARG A 40 0.87 -13.27 -3.71
N LEU A 41 0.56 -13.66 -2.47
CA LEU A 41 1.47 -14.42 -1.62
C LEU A 41 1.75 -15.81 -2.21
N GLY A 42 3.00 -16.24 -2.14
CA GLY A 42 3.39 -17.65 -2.33
C GLY A 42 3.00 -18.52 -1.13
N SER A 43 3.48 -19.76 -1.13
CA SER A 43 3.07 -20.79 -0.15
C SER A 43 3.83 -20.76 1.17
N THR A 44 4.99 -20.09 1.24
CA THR A 44 5.88 -20.18 2.41
C THR A 44 6.24 -18.81 2.92
N ALA A 45 6.05 -18.57 4.21
CA ALA A 45 6.50 -17.39 4.93
C ALA A 45 7.77 -17.71 5.73
N TYR A 46 8.82 -16.93 5.53
CA TYR A 46 10.06 -17.05 6.28
C TYR A 46 10.04 -16.09 7.45
N ARG A 47 9.95 -16.61 8.70
CA ARG A 47 10.12 -15.81 9.90
C ARG A 47 11.57 -15.36 9.99
N VAL A 48 11.80 -14.05 10.01
CA VAL A 48 13.16 -13.48 10.07
C VAL A 48 13.38 -12.73 11.38
N ARG A 49 14.65 -12.70 11.83
CA ARG A 49 15.03 -12.05 13.11
C ARG A 49 15.00 -10.52 13.03
N ALA A 50 15.10 -9.94 11.84
CA ALA A 50 15.07 -8.51 11.58
C ALA A 50 14.66 -8.22 10.14
N SER A 51 14.10 -7.02 9.91
CA SER A 51 13.90 -6.45 8.58
C SER A 51 15.23 -6.27 7.86
N PHE A 52 15.24 -6.47 6.53
CA PHE A 52 16.43 -6.26 5.71
C PHE A 52 16.09 -5.84 4.28
N LEU A 53 17.06 -5.25 3.61
CA LEU A 53 17.09 -5.07 2.16
C LEU A 53 18.20 -5.96 1.57
N ALA A 54 18.02 -6.41 0.33
CA ALA A 54 18.99 -7.27 -0.34
C ALA A 54 20.34 -6.59 -0.47
N GLY A 55 20.35 -5.27 -0.75
CA GLY A 55 21.55 -4.50 -1.04
C GLY A 55 22.05 -4.76 -2.47
N ARG A 56 22.89 -3.88 -2.99
CA ARG A 56 23.25 -3.80 -4.42
C ARG A 56 23.85 -5.07 -5.05
N THR A 57 24.34 -6.00 -4.25
CA THR A 57 25.13 -7.14 -4.73
C THR A 57 24.55 -8.50 -4.38
N ARG A 58 23.46 -8.56 -3.64
CA ARG A 58 22.87 -9.82 -3.15
C ARG A 58 21.41 -9.96 -3.56
N THR A 59 20.96 -11.19 -3.60
CA THR A 59 19.54 -11.53 -3.76
C THR A 59 18.85 -11.60 -2.40
N VAL A 60 17.51 -11.50 -2.40
CA VAL A 60 16.70 -11.69 -1.18
C VAL A 60 16.89 -13.11 -0.64
N LYS A 61 17.00 -14.11 -1.51
CA LYS A 61 17.24 -15.52 -1.11
C LYS A 61 18.57 -15.69 -0.36
N GLU A 62 19.62 -15.04 -0.78
CA GLU A 62 20.91 -15.06 -0.06
C GLU A 62 20.82 -14.38 1.29
N ARG A 63 20.06 -13.27 1.39
CA ARG A 63 19.83 -12.60 2.67
C ARG A 63 18.93 -13.42 3.60
N LEU A 64 17.94 -14.11 3.07
CA LEU A 64 17.12 -15.03 3.87
C LEU A 64 17.98 -16.08 4.58
N ALA A 65 19.00 -16.62 3.94
CA ALA A 65 19.90 -17.57 4.58
C ALA A 65 20.60 -17.01 5.83
N ASP A 66 20.86 -15.68 5.87
CA ASP A 66 21.48 -15.02 7.02
C ASP A 66 20.47 -14.66 8.13
N PHE A 67 19.21 -14.42 7.78
CA PHE A 67 18.22 -13.80 8.67
C PHE A 67 17.06 -14.72 9.07
N GLN A 68 16.83 -15.79 8.33
CA GLN A 68 15.74 -16.74 8.60
C GLN A 68 15.92 -17.45 9.94
N MET A 69 14.83 -17.55 10.71
CA MET A 69 14.73 -18.35 11.94
C MET A 69 14.07 -19.70 11.64
N HIS A 70 12.94 -19.67 10.95
CA HIS A 70 12.20 -20.85 10.50
C HIS A 70 11.29 -20.48 9.33
N ALA A 71 10.76 -21.50 8.65
CA ALA A 71 9.73 -21.35 7.63
C ALA A 71 8.37 -21.76 8.20
N VAL A 72 7.33 -21.14 7.66
CA VAL A 72 5.92 -21.39 7.99
C VAL A 72 5.18 -21.62 6.69
N GLU A 73 4.57 -22.78 6.54
CA GLU A 73 3.72 -23.08 5.39
C GLU A 73 2.36 -22.37 5.54
N LEU A 74 1.96 -21.67 4.48
CA LEU A 74 0.72 -20.89 4.47
C LEU A 74 -0.50 -21.68 3.99
N GLU A 75 -0.30 -22.90 3.46
CA GLU A 75 -1.39 -23.77 3.01
C GLU A 75 -2.35 -24.08 4.18
N GLY A 76 -3.64 -23.89 3.94
CA GLY A 76 -4.66 -24.06 4.97
C GLY A 76 -4.77 -22.89 5.98
N GLY A 77 -3.94 -21.89 5.84
CA GLY A 77 -3.89 -20.71 6.72
C GLY A 77 -2.88 -20.84 7.86
N ALA A 78 -2.01 -19.82 7.99
CA ALA A 78 -1.04 -19.74 9.07
C ALA A 78 -1.09 -18.38 9.76
N VAL A 79 -0.89 -18.39 11.08
CA VAL A 79 -0.87 -17.17 11.89
C VAL A 79 0.47 -16.47 11.72
N LEU A 80 0.42 -15.23 11.27
CA LEU A 80 1.52 -14.28 11.33
C LEU A 80 1.32 -13.41 12.57
N GLU A 81 2.24 -13.54 13.52
CA GLU A 81 2.08 -12.93 14.85
C GLU A 81 2.46 -11.45 14.87
N LYS A 82 1.71 -10.69 15.67
CA LYS A 82 1.99 -9.30 15.98
C LYS A 82 3.44 -9.09 16.43
N GLY A 83 4.10 -8.07 15.85
CA GLY A 83 5.49 -7.71 16.19
C GLY A 83 6.55 -8.58 15.54
N CYS A 84 6.14 -9.62 14.79
CA CYS A 84 7.05 -10.52 14.10
C CYS A 84 7.21 -10.13 12.63
N VAL A 85 8.42 -10.28 12.09
CA VAL A 85 8.72 -9.97 10.69
C VAL A 85 8.82 -11.25 9.88
N TYR A 86 8.12 -11.30 8.77
CA TYR A 86 8.12 -12.40 7.82
C TYR A 86 8.51 -11.90 6.43
N VAL A 87 9.18 -12.71 5.65
CA VAL A 87 9.42 -12.47 4.22
C VAL A 87 8.75 -13.60 3.45
N VAL A 88 7.89 -13.23 2.50
CA VAL A 88 7.14 -14.19 1.68
C VAL A 88 7.49 -13.94 0.21
N PRO A 89 7.95 -14.94 -0.55
CA PRO A 89 8.02 -14.84 -2.00
C PRO A 89 6.62 -14.58 -2.57
N LEU A 90 6.52 -13.71 -3.55
CA LEU A 90 5.28 -13.50 -4.29
C LEU A 90 5.19 -14.46 -5.48
N MET A 91 3.97 -14.73 -5.93
CA MET A 91 3.75 -15.53 -7.13
C MET A 91 4.20 -14.81 -8.40
N GLU A 92 4.19 -13.48 -8.39
CA GLU A 92 4.54 -12.65 -9.52
C GLU A 92 6.06 -12.38 -9.58
N ARG A 93 6.57 -12.32 -10.82
CA ARG A 93 7.90 -11.86 -11.16
C ARG A 93 7.84 -10.84 -12.30
N LEU A 94 8.85 -10.00 -12.38
CA LEU A 94 8.92 -8.92 -13.37
C LEU A 94 10.14 -9.08 -14.28
N CYS A 95 9.97 -8.65 -15.53
CA CYS A 95 11.04 -8.42 -16.50
C CYS A 95 10.77 -7.05 -17.14
N LEU A 96 11.13 -5.97 -16.44
CA LEU A 96 10.83 -4.60 -16.87
C LEU A 96 11.80 -4.16 -17.97
N PRO A 97 11.31 -3.46 -19.01
CA PRO A 97 12.19 -2.84 -19.97
C PRO A 97 12.92 -1.62 -19.38
N GLN A 98 14.00 -1.18 -20.06
CA GLN A 98 14.64 0.08 -19.74
C GLN A 98 13.65 1.26 -19.90
N GLY A 99 13.76 2.26 -19.04
CA GLY A 99 12.87 3.42 -19.00
C GLY A 99 11.52 3.18 -18.31
N MET A 100 11.28 1.97 -17.82
CA MET A 100 10.10 1.63 -17.01
C MET A 100 10.50 1.27 -15.58
N THR A 101 9.88 1.93 -14.62
CA THR A 101 10.02 1.65 -13.18
C THR A 101 8.69 1.18 -12.62
N ALA A 102 8.70 0.63 -11.42
CA ALA A 102 7.46 0.37 -10.72
C ALA A 102 7.54 0.79 -9.24
N ALA A 103 6.39 1.03 -8.65
CA ALA A 103 6.27 1.31 -7.23
C ALA A 103 5.15 0.45 -6.64
N ALA A 104 5.40 -0.09 -5.46
CA ALA A 104 4.42 -0.90 -4.76
C ALA A 104 3.88 -0.18 -3.52
N SER A 105 2.76 -0.65 -3.04
CA SER A 105 2.14 -0.17 -1.79
C SER A 105 1.26 -1.27 -1.22
N ALA A 106 1.03 -1.25 0.09
CA ALA A 106 -0.03 -2.03 0.70
C ALA A 106 -1.39 -1.65 0.10
N LYS A 107 -2.29 -2.60 -0.02
CA LYS A 107 -3.71 -2.28 -0.30
C LYS A 107 -4.30 -1.53 0.89
N SER A 108 -5.21 -0.59 0.64
CA SER A 108 -5.80 0.24 1.70
C SER A 108 -6.51 -0.58 2.80
N SER A 109 -7.12 -1.71 2.42
CA SER A 109 -7.73 -2.66 3.37
C SER A 109 -6.71 -3.30 4.31
N ILE A 110 -5.48 -3.53 3.82
CA ILE A 110 -4.37 -4.12 4.57
C ILE A 110 -3.73 -3.07 5.49
N GLY A 111 -3.52 -1.86 4.96
CA GLY A 111 -3.01 -0.74 5.76
C GLY A 111 -3.93 -0.40 6.95
N ARG A 112 -5.25 -0.46 6.77
CA ARG A 112 -6.22 -0.23 7.86
C ARG A 112 -6.20 -1.31 8.95
N LEU A 113 -5.57 -2.46 8.71
CA LEU A 113 -5.34 -3.50 9.73
C LEU A 113 -4.00 -3.34 10.43
N ASP A 114 -3.24 -2.26 10.17
CA ASP A 114 -1.87 -2.07 10.67
C ASP A 114 -0.95 -3.26 10.31
N LEU A 115 -1.19 -3.82 9.14
CA LEU A 115 -0.36 -4.85 8.58
C LEU A 115 0.69 -4.20 7.68
N LEU A 116 1.88 -3.97 8.20
CA LEU A 116 2.98 -3.41 7.43
C LEU A 116 3.43 -4.43 6.40
N THR A 117 3.27 -4.08 5.13
CA THR A 117 3.75 -4.89 4.01
C THR A 117 4.58 -4.03 3.08
N ARG A 118 5.79 -4.49 2.74
CA ARG A 118 6.74 -3.77 1.88
C ARG A 118 7.37 -4.71 0.88
N ILE A 119 7.43 -4.30 -0.37
CA ILE A 119 8.04 -5.12 -1.43
C ILE A 119 9.57 -5.00 -1.37
N ILE A 120 10.23 -6.15 -1.51
CA ILE A 120 11.67 -6.26 -1.61
C ILE A 120 12.01 -6.90 -2.95
N THR A 121 13.02 -6.37 -3.63
CA THR A 121 13.57 -6.91 -4.87
C THR A 121 14.99 -7.42 -4.65
N ASP A 122 15.44 -8.33 -5.49
CA ASP A 122 16.85 -8.67 -5.58
C ASP A 122 17.66 -7.42 -5.90
N GLN A 123 18.81 -7.27 -5.26
CA GLN A 123 19.70 -6.10 -5.38
C GLN A 123 19.05 -4.76 -5.01
N GLY A 124 17.87 -4.80 -4.39
CA GLY A 124 17.11 -3.64 -3.93
C GLY A 124 17.77 -2.93 -2.73
N VAL A 125 17.75 -1.61 -2.76
CA VAL A 125 18.25 -0.73 -1.70
C VAL A 125 17.14 0.13 -1.07
N GLU A 126 15.92 0.01 -1.58
CA GLU A 126 14.72 0.68 -1.10
C GLU A 126 13.57 -0.31 -1.09
N PHE A 127 12.67 -0.16 -0.12
CA PHE A 127 11.39 -0.87 -0.14
C PHE A 127 10.44 -0.23 -1.15
N ASP A 128 9.57 -1.04 -1.72
CA ASP A 128 8.46 -0.61 -2.58
C ASP A 128 8.90 0.10 -3.87
N ARG A 129 10.17 0.08 -4.20
CA ARG A 129 10.74 0.67 -5.42
C ARG A 129 11.37 -0.40 -6.28
N ILE A 130 10.92 -0.50 -7.51
CA ILE A 130 11.44 -1.43 -8.51
C ILE A 130 12.11 -0.60 -9.61
N PRO A 131 13.45 -0.75 -9.76
CA PRO A 131 14.21 0.04 -10.74
C PRO A 131 13.88 -0.35 -12.18
N GLU A 132 14.23 0.51 -13.10
CA GLU A 132 14.15 0.21 -14.54
C GLU A 132 15.02 -0.99 -14.90
N GLY A 133 14.55 -1.78 -15.87
CA GLY A 133 15.25 -2.97 -16.32
C GLY A 133 15.33 -4.11 -15.31
N TYR A 134 14.57 -4.04 -14.22
CA TYR A 134 14.53 -5.12 -13.22
C TYR A 134 14.02 -6.42 -13.85
N ASP A 135 14.79 -7.49 -13.70
CA ASP A 135 14.38 -8.85 -14.07
C ASP A 135 14.58 -9.78 -12.87
N GLY A 136 13.50 -10.22 -12.27
CA GLY A 136 13.60 -11.07 -11.07
C GLY A 136 12.27 -11.30 -10.35
N PRO A 137 12.33 -12.13 -9.27
CA PRO A 137 11.21 -12.39 -8.39
C PRO A 137 10.90 -11.18 -7.50
N LEU A 138 9.68 -11.14 -6.98
CA LEU A 138 9.26 -10.19 -5.96
C LEU A 138 9.08 -10.90 -4.62
N TYR A 139 9.36 -10.18 -3.55
CA TYR A 139 9.13 -10.64 -2.19
C TYR A 139 8.39 -9.56 -1.41
N VAL A 140 7.60 -9.98 -0.42
CA VAL A 140 6.96 -9.05 0.50
C VAL A 140 7.49 -9.29 1.92
N GLU A 141 7.93 -8.24 2.57
CA GLU A 141 8.09 -8.21 4.03
C GLU A 141 6.74 -7.93 4.66
N ILE A 142 6.34 -8.74 5.63
CA ILE A 142 5.09 -8.61 6.36
C ILE A 142 5.40 -8.47 7.85
N CYS A 143 4.87 -7.42 8.48
CA CYS A 143 4.97 -7.23 9.92
C CYS A 143 3.61 -6.77 10.47
N PRO A 144 2.82 -7.66 11.08
CA PRO A 144 1.60 -7.29 11.78
C PRO A 144 1.95 -6.40 12.98
N ARG A 145 1.36 -5.19 13.07
CA ARG A 145 1.69 -4.21 14.10
C ARG A 145 0.65 -4.17 15.23
N SER A 146 -0.62 -4.16 14.88
CA SER A 146 -1.73 -4.11 15.85
C SER A 146 -2.38 -5.47 16.07
N PHE A 147 -2.65 -6.21 14.98
CA PHE A 147 -3.39 -7.47 15.01
C PHE A 147 -2.55 -8.61 14.43
N SER A 148 -2.51 -9.77 15.10
CA SER A 148 -2.04 -11.00 14.45
C SER A 148 -3.03 -11.38 13.35
N VAL A 149 -2.54 -11.92 12.23
CA VAL A 149 -3.38 -12.27 11.09
C VAL A 149 -3.20 -13.71 10.65
N VAL A 150 -4.25 -14.32 10.10
CA VAL A 150 -4.11 -15.57 9.36
C VAL A 150 -3.93 -15.23 7.89
N ALA A 151 -2.82 -15.69 7.31
CA ALA A 151 -2.49 -15.53 5.91
C ALA A 151 -2.52 -16.86 5.16
N GLN A 152 -2.84 -16.82 3.86
CA GLN A 152 -2.92 -17.99 2.98
C GLN A 152 -2.25 -17.66 1.64
N PRO A 153 -1.79 -18.68 0.88
CA PRO A 153 -1.28 -18.48 -0.47
C PRO A 153 -2.33 -17.82 -1.38
N GLY A 154 -1.90 -17.03 -2.31
CA GLY A 154 -2.78 -16.33 -3.25
C GLY A 154 -3.48 -15.09 -2.71
N GLN A 155 -3.38 -14.80 -1.41
CA GLN A 155 -3.92 -13.55 -0.87
C GLN A 155 -3.14 -12.34 -1.39
N MET A 156 -3.86 -11.26 -1.67
CA MET A 156 -3.34 -10.04 -2.27
C MET A 156 -3.22 -8.95 -1.20
N LEU A 157 -2.01 -8.73 -0.71
CA LEU A 157 -1.74 -7.73 0.33
C LEU A 157 -1.19 -6.42 -0.23
N ASN A 158 -0.47 -6.49 -1.35
CA ASN A 158 0.18 -5.36 -2.01
C ASN A 158 -0.35 -5.20 -3.43
N GLN A 159 -0.23 -3.98 -3.92
CA GLN A 159 -0.49 -3.59 -5.30
C GLN A 159 0.75 -2.90 -5.88
N ILE A 160 0.94 -3.00 -7.19
CA ILE A 160 2.07 -2.39 -7.90
C ILE A 160 1.57 -1.55 -9.07
N ILE A 161 2.12 -0.35 -9.23
CA ILE A 161 1.92 0.52 -10.38
C ILE A 161 3.19 0.55 -11.22
N PHE A 162 3.02 0.64 -12.53
CA PHE A 162 4.12 0.74 -13.50
C PHE A 162 4.19 2.16 -14.04
N ARG A 163 5.39 2.71 -14.14
CA ARG A 163 5.64 4.10 -14.54
C ARG A 163 6.58 4.16 -15.71
N GLN A 164 6.25 4.98 -16.68
CA GLN A 164 7.11 5.26 -17.82
C GLN A 164 7.38 6.76 -17.92
N GLY A 165 8.64 7.14 -17.98
CA GLY A 165 9.05 8.54 -18.00
C GLY A 165 8.68 9.33 -16.74
N LYS A 166 8.53 10.65 -16.91
CA LYS A 166 8.13 11.55 -15.80
C LYS A 166 6.63 11.42 -15.56
N THR A 167 6.24 10.99 -14.36
CA THR A 167 4.84 10.72 -13.99
C THR A 167 4.28 11.65 -12.93
N LEU A 168 5.13 12.31 -12.13
CA LEU A 168 4.67 13.23 -11.09
C LEU A 168 4.35 14.60 -11.69
N MET A 169 3.19 15.13 -11.33
CA MET A 169 2.78 16.49 -11.66
C MET A 169 3.56 17.49 -10.79
N SER A 170 3.85 18.66 -11.36
CA SER A 170 4.33 19.79 -10.58
C SER A 170 3.19 20.45 -9.81
N ASP A 171 3.53 21.26 -8.81
CA ASP A 171 2.54 22.06 -8.07
C ASP A 171 1.75 23.00 -8.99
N ASP A 172 2.38 23.55 -10.04
CA ASP A 172 1.72 24.41 -11.00
C ASP A 172 0.74 23.61 -11.88
N ASP A 173 1.10 22.40 -12.29
CA ASP A 173 0.19 21.51 -13.01
C ASP A 173 -1.00 21.10 -12.11
N LEU A 174 -0.77 20.85 -10.82
CA LEU A 174 -1.83 20.55 -9.86
C LEU A 174 -2.78 21.74 -9.68
N ARG A 175 -2.26 22.96 -9.59
CA ARG A 175 -3.07 24.19 -9.51
C ARG A 175 -3.90 24.39 -10.79
N ALA A 176 -3.29 24.17 -11.97
CA ALA A 176 -3.98 24.25 -13.23
C ALA A 176 -5.06 23.17 -13.39
N LEU A 177 -4.79 21.95 -12.92
CA LEU A 177 -5.78 20.88 -12.91
C LEU A 177 -6.95 21.21 -11.99
N HIS A 178 -6.67 21.67 -10.75
CA HIS A 178 -7.70 22.04 -9.78
C HIS A 178 -8.58 23.18 -10.31
N ALA A 179 -7.99 24.19 -10.93
CA ALA A 179 -8.74 25.31 -11.54
C ALA A 179 -9.70 24.87 -12.66
N LYS A 180 -9.33 23.83 -13.40
CA LYS A 180 -10.16 23.26 -14.48
C LYS A 180 -11.19 22.26 -13.95
N THR A 181 -10.77 21.43 -13.02
CA THR A 181 -11.56 20.34 -12.42
C THR A 181 -11.20 20.28 -10.95
N PRO A 182 -12.04 20.76 -10.04
CA PRO A 182 -11.73 20.72 -8.61
C PRO A 182 -11.42 19.27 -8.16
N ILE A 183 -10.19 19.05 -7.68
CA ILE A 183 -9.70 17.74 -7.21
C ILE A 183 -9.79 17.57 -5.70
N VAL A 184 -10.16 18.63 -4.99
CA VAL A 184 -10.37 18.63 -3.54
C VAL A 184 -11.47 19.62 -3.19
N SER A 185 -12.25 19.34 -2.14
CA SER A 185 -13.24 20.28 -1.60
C SER A 185 -12.57 21.46 -0.87
N GLY A 186 -13.06 22.66 -1.08
CA GLY A 186 -12.52 23.89 -0.50
C GLY A 186 -11.23 24.38 -1.18
N ASP A 187 -10.48 25.23 -0.47
CA ASP A 187 -9.24 25.79 -0.99
C ASP A 187 -8.09 24.78 -0.88
N PRO A 188 -7.43 24.44 -2.01
CA PRO A 188 -6.37 23.44 -2.03
C PRO A 188 -5.10 23.95 -1.37
N VAL A 189 -4.50 23.15 -0.50
CA VAL A 189 -3.13 23.36 -0.02
C VAL A 189 -2.19 22.58 -0.92
N ILE A 190 -1.48 23.29 -1.82
CA ILE A 190 -0.54 22.69 -2.77
C ILE A 190 0.87 23.18 -2.46
N SER A 191 1.69 22.26 -1.94
CA SER A 191 3.11 22.45 -1.67
C SER A 191 3.78 21.08 -1.68
N ASP A 192 4.54 20.79 -2.73
CA ASP A 192 5.14 19.48 -3.00
C ASP A 192 4.08 18.36 -3.05
N GLY A 193 2.96 18.68 -3.71
CA GLY A 193 1.76 17.86 -3.81
C GLY A 193 0.53 18.46 -3.12
N LEU A 194 -0.55 17.69 -3.01
CA LEU A 194 -1.80 18.11 -2.40
C LEU A 194 -1.84 17.72 -0.92
N GLY A 195 -1.93 18.70 -0.05
CA GLY A 195 -2.01 18.52 1.41
C GLY A 195 -3.43 18.20 1.89
N PHE A 196 -3.52 17.36 2.91
CA PHE A 196 -4.77 17.01 3.61
C PHE A 196 -4.69 17.30 5.09
N SER A 197 -5.81 17.74 5.66
CA SER A 197 -5.98 17.95 7.09
C SER A 197 -6.80 16.82 7.71
N VAL A 198 -6.52 16.50 8.96
CA VAL A 198 -7.42 15.62 9.73
C VAL A 198 -8.62 16.42 10.22
N ASP A 199 -9.84 15.88 10.09
CA ASP A 199 -11.03 16.52 10.61
C ASP A 199 -11.15 16.27 12.12
N LEU A 200 -10.75 17.26 12.90
CA LEU A 200 -10.88 17.26 14.35
C LEU A 200 -12.11 18.08 14.85
N ARG A 201 -12.91 18.61 13.93
CA ARG A 201 -14.15 19.38 14.22
C ARG A 201 -15.28 18.97 13.30
N PRO A 202 -15.75 17.70 13.43
CA PRO A 202 -16.82 17.19 12.57
C PRO A 202 -18.08 18.05 12.71
N ALA A 203 -18.86 18.16 11.64
CA ALA A 203 -20.06 18.99 11.61
C ALA A 203 -21.14 18.52 12.61
N THR A 204 -21.11 17.24 13.00
CA THR A 204 -22.03 16.63 13.96
C THR A 204 -21.29 15.74 14.96
N GLY A 205 -21.61 15.85 16.23
CA GLY A 205 -20.97 15.04 17.28
C GLY A 205 -19.51 15.41 17.52
N ASN A 206 -18.74 14.47 18.05
CA ASN A 206 -17.32 14.64 18.36
C ASN A 206 -16.46 13.40 18.00
N LEU A 207 -17.04 12.40 17.32
CA LEU A 207 -16.31 11.23 16.84
C LEU A 207 -15.43 11.64 15.64
N VAL A 208 -14.13 11.41 15.76
CA VAL A 208 -13.14 11.80 14.72
C VAL A 208 -12.39 10.62 14.12
N GLY A 209 -12.59 9.43 14.65
CA GLY A 209 -11.95 8.24 14.15
C GLY A 209 -11.99 7.07 15.11
N TYR A 210 -11.11 6.11 14.86
CA TYR A 210 -11.00 4.89 15.65
C TYR A 210 -9.54 4.57 15.96
N ARG A 211 -9.31 4.01 17.13
CA ARG A 211 -8.01 3.49 17.57
C ARG A 211 -8.06 1.96 17.60
N ALA A 212 -6.99 1.31 17.15
CA ALA A 212 -6.85 -0.13 17.26
C ALA A 212 -6.73 -0.55 18.72
N LYS A 213 -7.55 -1.52 19.15
CA LYS A 213 -7.50 -2.08 20.49
C LYS A 213 -6.25 -2.94 20.68
N PRO A 214 -5.58 -2.90 21.83
CA PRO A 214 -4.59 -3.90 22.19
C PRO A 214 -5.27 -5.25 22.53
N HIS A 215 -4.52 -6.34 22.39
CA HIS A 215 -4.94 -7.68 22.87
C HIS A 215 -6.26 -8.21 22.27
N THR A 216 -6.44 -8.02 20.96
CA THR A 216 -7.59 -8.55 20.22
C THR A 216 -7.40 -9.99 19.77
N GLY A 217 -8.43 -10.59 19.20
CA GLY A 217 -8.34 -11.86 18.49
C GLY A 217 -7.51 -11.75 17.20
N VAL A 218 -7.31 -12.90 16.55
CA VAL A 218 -6.62 -13.00 15.26
C VAL A 218 -7.57 -12.61 14.12
N VAL A 219 -7.09 -11.84 13.15
CA VAL A 219 -7.85 -11.46 11.94
C VAL A 219 -7.52 -12.46 10.83
N ASP A 220 -8.49 -13.24 10.40
CA ASP A 220 -8.35 -14.11 9.22
C ASP A 220 -8.62 -13.26 7.96
N LEU A 221 -7.58 -13.03 7.16
CA LEU A 221 -7.65 -12.19 5.97
C LEU A 221 -8.54 -12.77 4.85
N SER A 222 -8.94 -14.04 4.93
CA SER A 222 -9.86 -14.65 3.99
C SER A 222 -11.33 -14.32 4.29
N LYS A 223 -11.64 -13.86 5.50
CA LYS A 223 -13.01 -13.63 5.97
C LYS A 223 -13.40 -12.16 5.81
N LEU A 224 -13.94 -11.84 4.64
CA LEU A 224 -14.44 -10.49 4.36
C LEU A 224 -15.74 -10.20 5.12
N ASN A 225 -15.85 -9.00 5.69
CA ASN A 225 -17.03 -8.52 6.41
C ASN A 225 -17.50 -9.47 7.53
N HIS A 226 -16.58 -10.20 8.14
CA HIS A 226 -16.89 -11.25 9.13
C HIS A 226 -16.85 -10.75 10.56
N TYR A 227 -15.96 -9.82 10.86
CA TYR A 227 -15.69 -9.37 12.22
C TYR A 227 -16.53 -8.15 12.59
N ASP A 228 -16.99 -8.11 13.85
CA ASP A 228 -17.58 -6.88 14.39
C ASP A 228 -16.45 -5.87 14.65
N PRO A 229 -16.50 -4.67 14.06
CA PRO A 229 -15.49 -3.64 14.29
C PRO A 229 -15.28 -3.31 15.77
N VAL A 230 -16.32 -3.42 16.60
CA VAL A 230 -16.24 -3.12 18.03
C VAL A 230 -15.27 -4.05 18.79
N ASP A 231 -15.02 -5.24 18.29
CA ASP A 231 -14.05 -6.17 18.90
C ASP A 231 -12.60 -5.71 18.70
N PHE A 232 -12.33 -4.94 17.65
CA PHE A 232 -10.99 -4.53 17.23
C PHE A 232 -10.70 -3.05 17.40
N TRP A 233 -11.73 -2.22 17.45
CA TRP A 233 -11.62 -0.77 17.40
C TRP A 233 -12.36 -0.10 18.54
N GLU A 234 -11.78 0.97 19.05
CA GLU A 234 -12.42 1.87 20.00
C GLU A 234 -12.59 3.27 19.37
N PRO A 235 -13.74 3.94 19.60
CA PRO A 235 -13.99 5.25 19.06
C PRO A 235 -13.06 6.30 19.69
N VAL A 236 -12.60 7.25 18.87
CA VAL A 236 -11.81 8.41 19.30
C VAL A 236 -12.65 9.66 19.16
N HIS A 237 -12.81 10.36 20.27
CA HIS A 237 -13.56 11.60 20.34
C HIS A 237 -12.65 12.80 20.51
N THR A 238 -12.93 13.87 19.78
CA THR A 238 -12.20 15.13 19.92
C THR A 238 -12.65 15.88 21.19
N ILE A 239 -11.71 16.60 21.80
CA ILE A 239 -11.94 17.54 22.88
C ILE A 239 -11.52 18.91 22.39
N ASP A 240 -12.45 19.80 22.15
CA ASP A 240 -12.20 21.17 21.66
C ASP A 240 -11.33 21.27 20.40
N GLY A 241 -11.39 20.23 19.54
CA GLY A 241 -10.67 20.20 18.26
C GLY A 241 -9.24 19.69 18.36
N TRP A 242 -8.91 18.87 19.36
CA TRP A 242 -7.65 18.17 19.49
C TRP A 242 -7.86 16.74 20.01
N ILE A 243 -6.88 15.90 19.77
CA ILE A 243 -6.79 14.52 20.28
C ILE A 243 -5.35 14.24 20.74
N ILE A 244 -5.19 13.29 21.64
CA ILE A 244 -3.88 12.77 22.03
C ILE A 244 -3.64 11.47 21.28
N LEU A 245 -2.49 11.34 20.60
CA LEU A 245 -2.06 10.13 19.94
C LEU A 245 -1.04 9.41 20.83
N ASP A 246 -1.36 8.19 21.22
CA ASP A 246 -0.44 7.36 21.99
C ASP A 246 0.67 6.79 21.06
N PRO A 247 1.94 6.82 21.50
CA PRO A 247 3.02 6.22 20.72
C PRO A 247 2.78 4.74 20.46
N GLY A 248 3.01 4.32 19.20
CA GLY A 248 2.86 2.92 18.79
C GLY A 248 1.43 2.43 18.59
N ALA A 249 0.41 3.27 18.78
CA ALA A 249 -0.98 2.94 18.48
C ALA A 249 -1.34 3.34 17.05
N LEU A 250 -2.18 2.54 16.38
CA LEU A 250 -2.77 2.89 15.09
C LEU A 250 -4.08 3.64 15.29
N TYR A 251 -4.25 4.70 14.52
CA TYR A 251 -5.49 5.47 14.42
C TYR A 251 -5.96 5.53 12.97
N ILE A 252 -7.26 5.30 12.77
CA ILE A 252 -7.94 5.59 11.50
C ILE A 252 -8.69 6.89 11.71
N LEU A 253 -8.25 7.94 11.04
CA LEU A 253 -8.83 9.28 11.10
C LEU A 253 -9.39 9.66 9.74
N VAL A 254 -10.32 10.61 9.70
CA VAL A 254 -10.95 11.09 8.47
C VAL A 254 -10.32 12.39 8.03
N SER A 255 -10.10 12.56 6.73
CA SER A 255 -9.68 13.84 6.18
C SER A 255 -10.84 14.84 6.22
N ARG A 256 -10.50 16.11 6.42
CA ARG A 256 -11.44 17.22 6.32
C ARG A 256 -11.88 17.47 4.89
N GLU A 257 -10.95 17.28 3.97
CA GLU A 257 -11.15 17.47 2.55
C GLU A 257 -11.64 16.18 1.90
N ALA A 258 -12.65 16.30 1.01
CA ALA A 258 -13.01 15.24 0.08
C ALA A 258 -12.13 15.36 -1.18
N ILE A 259 -11.70 14.22 -1.72
CA ILE A 259 -10.82 14.14 -2.90
C ILE A 259 -11.53 13.52 -4.09
N ILE A 260 -11.18 14.01 -5.27
CA ILE A 260 -11.59 13.45 -6.57
C ILE A 260 -10.35 13.25 -7.42
N ILE A 261 -10.17 12.06 -7.97
CA ILE A 261 -9.11 11.76 -8.94
C ILE A 261 -9.74 11.68 -10.34
N PRO A 262 -9.45 12.63 -11.24
CA PRO A 262 -10.01 12.59 -12.60
C PRO A 262 -9.59 11.32 -13.36
N PRO A 263 -10.41 10.82 -14.33
CA PRO A 263 -10.18 9.54 -15.01
C PRO A 263 -8.84 9.40 -15.73
N MET A 264 -8.18 10.50 -16.06
CA MET A 264 -6.87 10.49 -16.74
C MET A 264 -5.69 10.63 -15.76
N HIS A 265 -5.94 10.54 -14.47
CA HIS A 265 -4.94 10.70 -13.41
C HIS A 265 -5.04 9.54 -12.42
N ALA A 266 -3.92 9.23 -11.79
CA ALA A 266 -3.83 8.41 -10.60
C ALA A 266 -3.12 9.22 -9.51
N ALA A 267 -3.29 8.87 -8.25
CA ALA A 267 -2.57 9.51 -7.17
C ALA A 267 -1.97 8.48 -6.21
N GLU A 268 -0.94 8.89 -5.50
CA GLU A 268 -0.41 8.14 -4.36
C GLU A 268 -0.34 9.04 -3.14
N MET A 269 -0.55 8.47 -1.97
CA MET A 269 -0.29 9.20 -0.74
C MET A 269 1.22 9.26 -0.50
N ALA A 270 1.73 10.45 -0.29
CA ALA A 270 3.09 10.67 0.18
C ALA A 270 3.13 10.68 1.72
N PRO A 271 4.25 10.27 2.34
CA PRO A 271 4.44 10.43 3.77
C PRO A 271 4.30 11.89 4.18
N TYR A 272 3.68 12.12 5.35
CA TYR A 272 3.60 13.47 5.90
C TYR A 272 5.00 14.04 6.21
N LEU A 273 5.15 15.35 6.10
CA LEU A 273 6.43 16.04 6.31
C LEU A 273 6.94 15.80 7.73
N ALA A 274 8.05 15.10 7.87
CA ALA A 274 8.69 14.81 9.15
C ALA A 274 9.07 16.07 9.95
N MET A 275 9.23 17.21 9.28
CA MET A 275 9.55 18.51 9.89
C MET A 275 8.39 19.12 10.68
N VAL A 276 7.16 18.65 10.50
CA VAL A 276 5.97 19.16 11.20
C VAL A 276 5.63 18.29 12.42
N GLY A 277 6.20 17.11 12.53
CA GLY A 277 6.01 16.19 13.65
C GLY A 277 6.34 14.75 13.29
N GLU A 278 6.44 13.89 14.28
CA GLU A 278 6.71 12.45 14.08
C GLU A 278 5.45 11.62 13.75
N PHE A 279 4.39 12.29 13.33
CA PHE A 279 3.19 11.62 12.86
C PHE A 279 3.48 10.95 11.52
N ARG A 280 3.43 9.64 11.48
CA ARG A 280 3.64 8.87 10.25
C ARG A 280 2.30 8.39 9.73
N VAL A 281 1.93 8.83 8.54
CA VAL A 281 0.91 8.17 7.74
C VAL A 281 1.58 6.94 7.12
N HIS A 282 1.29 5.77 7.68
CA HIS A 282 1.71 4.50 7.12
C HIS A 282 0.60 3.95 6.25
N TYR A 283 0.96 3.10 5.30
CA TYR A 283 0.01 2.36 4.46
C TYR A 283 -0.79 3.24 3.51
N ALA A 284 -0.16 4.29 3.05
CA ALA A 284 -0.67 5.08 1.96
C ALA A 284 -0.76 4.22 0.70
N GLY A 285 -1.97 4.08 0.19
CA GLY A 285 -2.25 3.36 -1.05
C GLY A 285 -2.16 4.24 -2.28
N PHE A 286 -2.46 3.64 -3.41
CA PHE A 286 -2.72 4.35 -4.65
C PHE A 286 -4.21 4.68 -4.74
N PHE A 287 -4.51 5.79 -5.39
CA PHE A 287 -5.86 6.15 -5.79
C PHE A 287 -5.99 5.93 -7.30
N ASP A 288 -6.89 5.05 -7.66
CA ASP A 288 -7.15 4.73 -9.06
C ASP A 288 -7.80 5.91 -9.81
N PRO A 289 -7.63 5.95 -11.15
CA PRO A 289 -8.37 6.85 -12.01
C PRO A 289 -9.88 6.76 -11.78
N GLY A 290 -10.53 7.91 -11.59
CA GLY A 290 -11.97 8.00 -11.35
C GLY A 290 -12.39 7.90 -9.88
N PHE A 291 -11.46 7.75 -8.92
CA PHE A 291 -11.78 7.73 -7.49
C PHE A 291 -12.54 9.00 -7.08
N GLY A 292 -13.71 8.84 -6.44
CA GLY A 292 -14.58 9.94 -6.04
C GLY A 292 -15.16 10.79 -7.20
N TYR A 293 -14.92 10.40 -8.46
CA TYR A 293 -15.39 11.10 -9.66
C TYR A 293 -16.72 10.52 -10.11
N ALA A 294 -17.71 11.39 -10.35
CA ALA A 294 -19.03 11.02 -10.85
C ALA A 294 -19.72 9.90 -10.04
N GLU A 295 -20.15 10.20 -8.83
CA GLU A 295 -21.06 9.37 -8.02
C GLU A 295 -20.58 7.95 -7.68
N ALA A 296 -19.33 7.61 -7.88
CA ALA A 296 -18.73 6.43 -7.27
C ALA A 296 -18.48 6.74 -5.78
N GLY A 297 -19.53 6.85 -5.03
CA GLY A 297 -19.53 7.00 -3.58
C GLY A 297 -19.53 5.67 -2.89
#